data_5046abb1bc5355998eec5a3394105140
#
_entry.id   5046abb1bc5355998eec5a3394105140
#
_cell.length_a   1.000
_cell.length_b   1.000
_cell.length_c   1.000
_cell.angle_alpha   90.00
_cell.angle_beta   90.00
_cell.angle_gamma   90.00
#
_symmetry.space_group_name_H-M   'P 1'
#
loop_
_entity.id
_entity.type
_entity.pdbx_description
1 polymer ?
#
loop_
_entity_poly.entity_id
_entity_poly.type
_entity_poly.pdbx_seq_one_letter_code
_entity_poly.pdbx_strand_id
1 'polypeptide(L)'
;VLGGLSDRFGRRPVLLLALVVMTVDYGVMALAGSVWLLLIGRLVGGVTAATHATASAYMADISPAQDRAARFGLIGAAFGAGFVLGPLMGGILGEYGTRAPFWAAAVLAAGNAALGWAVLRETLPQTQRRAFDWRRANPLGALRALGCLPEIGRLLAVYFIYHVGFAAYPAVWAYFGVERFGWSPTMIGLSLGLFGVQMALVQGMLIGPVIRRLGARATVILGHVFALAAFAALTVLTSGTWALIMTPLAALAGVIPPALPGIMSARVSADAQGELHG
;
A
#
# COMPACT_ATOMS: atom_id res chain seq x y z
N VAL A 1 -13.27 -5.58 -7.22
CA VAL A 1 -14.45 -6.29 -6.66
C VAL A 1 -15.16 -5.45 -5.61
N LEU A 2 -14.49 -5.00 -4.52
CA LEU A 2 -15.14 -4.21 -3.44
C LEU A 2 -15.69 -2.87 -3.94
N GLY A 3 -15.01 -2.19 -4.87
CA GLY A 3 -15.53 -0.98 -5.50
C GLY A 3 -16.89 -1.22 -6.17
N GLY A 4 -16.99 -2.27 -6.98
CA GLY A 4 -18.26 -2.64 -7.62
C GLY A 4 -19.35 -3.07 -6.62
N LEU A 5 -18.98 -3.70 -5.50
CA LEU A 5 -19.92 -3.99 -4.42
C LEU A 5 -20.41 -2.70 -3.74
N SER A 6 -19.52 -1.73 -3.55
CA SER A 6 -19.90 -0.43 -2.98
C SER A 6 -20.80 0.40 -3.93
N ASP A 7 -20.65 0.22 -5.24
CA ASP A 7 -21.55 0.82 -6.24
C ASP A 7 -22.96 0.20 -6.20
N ARG A 8 -23.08 -1.07 -5.82
CA ARG A 8 -24.35 -1.79 -5.72
C ARG A 8 -25.04 -1.60 -4.38
N PHE A 9 -24.32 -1.77 -3.28
CA PHE A 9 -24.90 -1.82 -1.94
C PHE A 9 -24.83 -0.48 -1.19
N GLY A 10 -24.05 0.46 -1.68
CA GLY A 10 -23.76 1.74 -1.04
C GLY A 10 -22.36 1.77 -0.44
N ARG A 11 -21.81 2.96 -0.27
CA ARG A 11 -20.44 3.16 0.24
C ARG A 11 -20.31 2.78 1.71
N ARG A 12 -21.25 3.28 2.54
CA ARG A 12 -21.23 3.09 4.00
C ARG A 12 -21.26 1.62 4.42
N PRO A 13 -22.22 0.77 3.98
CA PRO A 13 -22.29 -0.62 4.42
C PRO A 13 -21.04 -1.42 4.03
N VAL A 14 -20.48 -1.17 2.84
CA VAL A 14 -19.28 -1.90 2.38
C VAL A 14 -18.04 -1.49 3.16
N LEU A 15 -17.87 -0.18 3.47
CA LEU A 15 -16.78 0.28 4.34
C LEU A 15 -16.89 -0.28 5.75
N LEU A 16 -18.08 -0.23 6.36
CA LEU A 16 -18.29 -0.76 7.71
C LEU A 16 -18.07 -2.27 7.77
N LEU A 17 -18.56 -3.02 6.79
CA LEU A 17 -18.31 -4.46 6.68
C LEU A 17 -16.81 -4.76 6.59
N ALA A 18 -16.09 -4.03 5.75
CA ALA A 18 -14.65 -4.20 5.61
C ALA A 18 -13.88 -3.93 6.92
N LEU A 19 -14.27 -2.88 7.67
CA LEU A 19 -13.69 -2.55 8.97
C LEU A 19 -13.98 -3.62 10.03
N VAL A 20 -15.20 -4.16 10.07
CA VAL A 20 -15.57 -5.27 10.97
C VAL A 20 -14.79 -6.54 10.63
N VAL A 21 -14.73 -6.91 9.35
CA VAL A 21 -13.96 -8.10 8.90
C VAL A 21 -12.49 -7.93 9.25
N MET A 22 -11.91 -6.73 9.06
CA MET A 22 -10.52 -6.45 9.44
C MET A 22 -10.30 -6.57 10.94
N THR A 23 -11.25 -6.11 11.77
CA THR A 23 -11.21 -6.27 13.23
C THR A 23 -11.17 -7.74 13.63
N VAL A 24 -12.07 -8.55 13.05
CA VAL A 24 -12.14 -9.99 13.30
C VAL A 24 -10.85 -10.69 12.82
N ASP A 25 -10.34 -10.34 11.64
CA ASP A 25 -9.11 -10.89 11.08
C ASP A 25 -7.92 -10.68 12.02
N TYR A 26 -7.70 -9.46 12.52
CA TYR A 26 -6.64 -9.19 13.48
C TYR A 26 -6.85 -9.94 14.80
N GLY A 27 -8.08 -10.08 15.29
CA GLY A 27 -8.40 -10.89 16.46
C GLY A 27 -8.10 -12.37 16.24
N VAL A 28 -8.45 -12.93 15.10
CA VAL A 28 -8.11 -14.31 14.70
C VAL A 28 -6.59 -14.47 14.63
N MET A 29 -5.86 -13.53 14.05
CA MET A 29 -4.40 -13.58 13.99
C MET A 29 -3.75 -13.52 15.38
N ALA A 30 -4.29 -12.71 16.31
CA ALA A 30 -3.81 -12.64 17.68
C ALA A 30 -4.01 -13.96 18.45
N LEU A 31 -5.06 -14.72 18.12
CA LEU A 31 -5.40 -16.00 18.72
C LEU A 31 -4.82 -17.20 17.97
N ALA A 32 -4.26 -16.99 16.78
CA ALA A 32 -3.83 -18.08 15.91
C ALA A 32 -2.79 -18.98 16.59
N GLY A 33 -3.09 -20.27 16.66
CA GLY A 33 -2.20 -21.33 17.14
C GLY A 33 -1.55 -22.13 16.03
N SER A 34 -1.86 -21.83 14.75
CA SER A 34 -1.32 -22.53 13.59
C SER A 34 -1.06 -21.61 12.42
N VAL A 35 -0.08 -21.99 11.58
CA VAL A 35 0.25 -21.26 10.35
C VAL A 35 -0.93 -21.24 9.38
N TRP A 36 -1.73 -22.30 9.34
CA TRP A 36 -2.91 -22.40 8.49
C TRP A 36 -3.97 -21.35 8.83
N LEU A 37 -4.17 -21.10 10.14
CA LEU A 37 -5.11 -20.09 10.60
C LEU A 37 -4.62 -18.68 10.23
N LEU A 38 -3.31 -18.42 10.33
CA LEU A 38 -2.69 -17.19 9.86
C LEU A 38 -2.87 -17.00 8.35
N LEU A 39 -2.72 -18.08 7.57
CA LEU A 39 -2.91 -18.04 6.12
C LEU A 39 -4.37 -17.70 5.76
N ILE A 40 -5.33 -18.34 6.43
CA ILE A 40 -6.77 -18.05 6.22
C ILE A 40 -7.05 -16.59 6.57
N GLY A 41 -6.54 -16.08 7.70
CA GLY A 41 -6.66 -14.66 8.05
C GLY A 41 -6.09 -13.75 6.96
N ARG A 42 -4.90 -14.04 6.43
CA ARG A 42 -4.33 -13.25 5.32
C ARG A 42 -5.15 -13.30 4.03
N LEU A 43 -5.78 -14.43 3.71
CA LEU A 43 -6.68 -14.52 2.56
C LEU A 43 -7.95 -13.68 2.76
N VAL A 44 -8.55 -13.74 3.94
CA VAL A 44 -9.72 -12.91 4.29
C VAL A 44 -9.34 -11.42 4.32
N GLY A 45 -8.23 -11.06 4.95
CA GLY A 45 -7.68 -9.70 4.96
C GLY A 45 -7.40 -9.18 3.55
N GLY A 46 -6.90 -10.03 2.63
CA GLY A 46 -6.70 -9.68 1.23
C GLY A 46 -7.99 -9.29 0.50
N VAL A 47 -9.10 -9.97 0.79
CA VAL A 47 -10.41 -9.61 0.22
C VAL A 47 -10.85 -8.22 0.69
N THR A 48 -10.54 -7.84 1.93
CA THR A 48 -10.92 -6.53 2.50
C THR A 48 -9.90 -5.41 2.21
N ALA A 49 -8.71 -5.73 1.70
CA ALA A 49 -7.66 -4.76 1.40
C ALA A 49 -8.07 -3.69 0.35
N ALA A 50 -9.07 -3.96 -0.49
CA ALA A 50 -9.62 -2.99 -1.44
C ALA A 50 -10.48 -1.88 -0.79
N THR A 51 -10.47 -1.76 0.55
CA THR A 51 -11.11 -0.67 1.30
C THR A 51 -10.63 0.71 0.83
N HIS A 52 -9.36 0.82 0.40
CA HIS A 52 -8.79 2.06 -0.13
C HIS A 52 -9.58 2.59 -1.35
N ALA A 53 -9.97 1.72 -2.28
CA ALA A 53 -10.75 2.13 -3.46
C ALA A 53 -12.14 2.65 -3.05
N THR A 54 -12.82 1.98 -2.11
CA THR A 54 -14.13 2.41 -1.59
C THR A 54 -14.03 3.70 -0.80
N ALA A 55 -12.97 3.88 0.02
CA ALA A 55 -12.72 5.11 0.77
C ALA A 55 -12.42 6.29 -0.19
N SER A 56 -11.66 6.06 -1.25
CA SER A 56 -11.40 7.06 -2.29
C SER A 56 -12.70 7.47 -3.01
N ALA A 57 -13.55 6.51 -3.34
CA ALA A 57 -14.84 6.80 -3.95
C ALA A 57 -15.76 7.58 -2.98
N TYR A 58 -15.82 7.17 -1.71
CA TYR A 58 -16.54 7.91 -0.67
C TYR A 58 -16.05 9.36 -0.55
N MET A 59 -14.73 9.57 -0.53
CA MET A 59 -14.12 10.89 -0.48
C MET A 59 -14.46 11.72 -1.72
N ALA A 60 -14.49 11.10 -2.91
CA ALA A 60 -14.91 11.76 -4.14
C ALA A 60 -16.37 12.22 -4.10
N ASP A 61 -17.25 11.39 -3.52
CA ASP A 61 -18.68 11.68 -3.41
C ASP A 61 -18.96 12.88 -2.50
N ILE A 62 -18.22 13.05 -1.39
CA ILE A 62 -18.41 14.14 -0.43
C ILE A 62 -17.58 15.40 -0.73
N SER A 63 -16.75 15.36 -1.78
CA SER A 63 -15.80 16.44 -2.08
C SER A 63 -16.25 17.27 -3.27
N PRO A 64 -16.36 18.61 -3.14
CA PRO A 64 -16.47 19.50 -4.28
C PRO A 64 -15.32 19.28 -5.27
N ALA A 65 -15.58 19.47 -6.57
CA ALA A 65 -14.58 19.17 -7.62
C ALA A 65 -13.26 19.91 -7.40
N GLN A 66 -13.29 21.14 -6.94
CA GLN A 66 -12.13 21.98 -6.65
C GLN A 66 -11.27 21.47 -5.48
N ASP A 67 -11.85 20.78 -4.50
CA ASP A 67 -11.16 20.32 -3.28
C ASP A 67 -10.70 18.87 -3.36
N ARG A 68 -11.11 18.14 -4.40
CA ARG A 68 -10.83 16.70 -4.53
C ARG A 68 -9.34 16.38 -4.42
N ALA A 69 -8.50 17.13 -5.13
CA ALA A 69 -7.04 16.89 -5.12
C ALA A 69 -6.45 17.01 -3.70
N ALA A 70 -6.86 18.04 -2.94
CA ALA A 70 -6.40 18.24 -1.56
C ALA A 70 -6.89 17.12 -0.65
N ARG A 71 -8.14 16.69 -0.78
CA ARG A 71 -8.71 15.60 0.04
C ARG A 71 -8.13 14.24 -0.29
N PHE A 72 -7.82 13.94 -1.54
CA PHE A 72 -7.07 12.75 -1.92
C PHE A 72 -5.65 12.78 -1.35
N GLY A 73 -5.03 13.98 -1.30
CA GLY A 73 -3.75 14.19 -0.62
C GLY A 73 -3.78 13.78 0.85
N LEU A 74 -4.88 14.03 1.58
CA LEU A 74 -5.05 13.59 2.96
C LEU A 74 -5.10 12.05 3.10
N ILE A 75 -5.75 11.35 2.15
CA ILE A 75 -5.74 9.88 2.14
C ILE A 75 -4.30 9.37 1.96
N GLY A 76 -3.56 9.97 1.02
CA GLY A 76 -2.14 9.63 0.81
C GLY A 76 -1.28 9.91 2.04
N ALA A 77 -1.48 11.05 2.71
CA ALA A 77 -0.78 11.40 3.95
C ALA A 77 -1.10 10.42 5.08
N ALA A 78 -2.38 10.03 5.25
CA ALA A 78 -2.78 9.04 6.25
C ALA A 78 -2.15 7.67 5.98
N PHE A 79 -2.10 7.24 4.70
CA PHE A 79 -1.43 6.02 4.29
C PHE A 79 0.08 6.08 4.59
N GLY A 80 0.74 7.18 4.26
CA GLY A 80 2.16 7.41 4.56
C GLY A 80 2.45 7.39 6.07
N ALA A 81 1.60 8.06 6.87
CA ALA A 81 1.71 8.02 8.33
C ALA A 81 1.55 6.59 8.87
N GLY A 82 0.57 5.84 8.37
CA GLY A 82 0.37 4.43 8.73
C GLY A 82 1.55 3.54 8.36
N PHE A 83 2.19 3.80 7.22
CA PHE A 83 3.38 3.07 6.77
C PHE A 83 4.60 3.31 7.68
N VAL A 84 4.71 4.48 8.29
CA VAL A 84 5.78 4.80 9.26
C VAL A 84 5.42 4.28 10.65
N LEU A 85 4.22 4.59 11.13
CA LEU A 85 3.79 4.26 12.50
C LEU A 85 3.52 2.76 12.68
N GLY A 86 3.06 2.07 11.63
CA GLY A 86 2.73 0.64 11.69
C GLY A 86 3.92 -0.21 12.12
N PRO A 87 5.04 -0.22 11.38
CA PRO A 87 6.24 -0.96 11.76
C PRO A 87 6.83 -0.53 13.09
N LEU A 88 6.82 0.78 13.39
CA LEU A 88 7.31 1.31 14.65
C LEU A 88 6.51 0.76 15.85
N MET A 89 5.19 0.86 15.80
CA MET A 89 4.30 0.30 16.82
C MET A 89 4.43 -1.22 16.89
N GLY A 90 4.49 -1.89 15.73
CA GLY A 90 4.67 -3.33 15.64
C GLY A 90 5.96 -3.80 16.30
N GLY A 91 7.05 -3.07 16.10
CA GLY A 91 8.34 -3.35 16.74
C GLY A 91 8.30 -3.19 18.25
N ILE A 92 7.81 -2.03 18.73
CA ILE A 92 7.71 -1.75 20.18
C ILE A 92 6.79 -2.77 20.86
N LEU A 93 5.62 -3.03 20.30
CA LEU A 93 4.68 -4.01 20.87
C LEU A 93 5.19 -5.44 20.76
N GLY A 94 6.02 -5.74 19.78
CA GLY A 94 6.66 -7.04 19.60
C GLY A 94 7.58 -7.45 20.76
N GLU A 95 8.12 -6.49 21.53
CA GLU A 95 8.88 -6.78 22.75
C GLU A 95 8.01 -7.39 23.85
N TYR A 96 6.72 -7.08 23.88
CA TYR A 96 5.76 -7.66 24.84
C TYR A 96 5.20 -9.01 24.38
N GLY A 97 5.61 -9.48 23.21
CA GLY A 97 5.25 -10.78 22.66
C GLY A 97 4.75 -10.69 21.22
N THR A 98 4.89 -11.79 20.49
CA THR A 98 4.57 -11.88 19.05
C THR A 98 3.09 -11.60 18.73
N ARG A 99 2.20 -11.70 19.71
CA ARG A 99 0.75 -11.48 19.56
C ARG A 99 0.31 -10.06 19.89
N ALA A 100 1.10 -9.31 20.65
CA ALA A 100 0.74 -7.97 21.11
C ALA A 100 0.46 -6.99 19.95
N PRO A 101 1.21 -6.95 18.84
CA PRO A 101 0.90 -6.11 17.69
C PRO A 101 -0.46 -6.40 17.07
N PHE A 102 -0.86 -7.68 17.00
CA PHE A 102 -2.16 -8.08 16.44
C PHE A 102 -3.33 -7.67 17.32
N TRP A 103 -3.19 -7.77 18.65
CA TRP A 103 -4.19 -7.26 19.58
C TRP A 103 -4.34 -5.74 19.47
N ALA A 104 -3.24 -5.01 19.39
CA ALA A 104 -3.30 -3.56 19.18
C ALA A 104 -3.97 -3.19 17.86
N ALA A 105 -3.66 -3.92 16.78
CA ALA A 105 -4.28 -3.73 15.49
C ALA A 105 -5.79 -4.04 15.54
N ALA A 106 -6.22 -5.09 16.25
CA ALA A 106 -7.62 -5.44 16.45
C ALA A 106 -8.38 -4.32 17.20
N VAL A 107 -7.79 -3.80 18.27
CA VAL A 107 -8.39 -2.69 19.05
C VAL A 107 -8.50 -1.42 18.20
N LEU A 108 -7.46 -1.06 17.47
CA LEU A 108 -7.49 0.09 16.56
C LEU A 108 -8.52 -0.09 15.44
N ALA A 109 -8.61 -1.28 14.85
CA ALA A 109 -9.60 -1.58 13.82
C ALA A 109 -11.03 -1.53 14.38
N ALA A 110 -11.26 -2.06 15.59
CA ALA A 110 -12.55 -1.98 16.27
C ALA A 110 -12.94 -0.52 16.57
N GLY A 111 -12.01 0.27 17.08
CA GLY A 111 -12.21 1.71 17.30
C GLY A 111 -12.54 2.45 16.01
N ASN A 112 -11.84 2.14 14.92
CA ASN A 112 -12.11 2.70 13.61
C ASN A 112 -13.49 2.25 13.05
N ALA A 113 -13.89 0.99 13.27
CA ALA A 113 -15.21 0.50 12.89
C ALA A 113 -16.33 1.22 13.69
N ALA A 114 -16.13 1.41 14.99
CA ALA A 114 -17.07 2.14 15.84
C ALA A 114 -17.19 3.62 15.43
N LEU A 115 -16.05 4.28 15.18
CA LEU A 115 -16.00 5.65 14.68
C LEU A 115 -16.69 5.75 13.31
N GLY A 116 -16.38 4.82 12.39
CA GLY A 116 -16.99 4.77 11.07
C GLY A 116 -18.52 4.58 11.17
N TRP A 117 -18.99 3.72 12.07
CA TRP A 117 -20.42 3.53 12.30
C TRP A 117 -21.11 4.80 12.78
N ALA A 118 -20.46 5.58 13.65
CA ALA A 118 -20.99 6.82 14.22
C ALA A 118 -20.95 8.00 13.23
N VAL A 119 -19.89 8.10 12.39
CA VAL A 119 -19.60 9.30 11.59
C VAL A 119 -19.96 9.13 10.11
N LEU A 120 -19.75 7.93 9.53
CA LEU A 120 -19.99 7.72 8.12
C LEU A 120 -21.49 7.81 7.79
N ARG A 121 -21.81 8.60 6.78
CA ARG A 121 -23.16 8.69 6.19
C ARG A 121 -23.15 7.99 4.84
N GLU A 122 -24.32 7.51 4.38
CA GLU A 122 -24.42 6.98 3.02
C GLU A 122 -24.32 8.13 2.00
N THR A 123 -23.41 7.99 1.06
CA THR A 123 -23.15 9.00 0.05
C THR A 123 -23.72 8.63 -1.31
N LEU A 124 -24.03 7.35 -1.55
CA LEU A 124 -24.54 6.87 -2.83
C LEU A 124 -26.05 6.64 -2.76
N PRO A 125 -26.89 7.56 -3.33
CA PRO A 125 -28.34 7.40 -3.37
C PRO A 125 -28.75 6.12 -4.09
N GLN A 126 -29.87 5.51 -3.69
CA GLN A 126 -30.35 4.27 -4.30
C GLN A 126 -30.55 4.38 -5.83
N THR A 127 -30.92 5.56 -6.31
CA THR A 127 -31.13 5.87 -7.73
C THR A 127 -29.84 5.86 -8.56
N GLN A 128 -28.69 6.02 -7.93
CA GLN A 128 -27.38 6.04 -8.59
C GLN A 128 -26.62 4.73 -8.44
N ARG A 129 -27.19 3.75 -7.73
CA ARG A 129 -26.58 2.44 -7.56
C ARG A 129 -26.60 1.65 -8.86
N ARG A 130 -25.48 0.98 -9.15
CA ARG A 130 -25.31 0.18 -10.36
C ARG A 130 -25.34 -1.29 -10.03
N ALA A 131 -25.89 -2.11 -10.95
CA ALA A 131 -25.80 -3.56 -10.84
C ALA A 131 -24.33 -4.00 -10.85
N PHE A 132 -23.98 -4.98 -10.01
CA PHE A 132 -22.63 -5.54 -10.00
C PHE A 132 -22.40 -6.35 -11.27
N ASP A 133 -21.34 -6.03 -12.00
CA ASP A 133 -20.95 -6.73 -13.23
C ASP A 133 -19.62 -7.49 -12.99
N TRP A 134 -19.72 -8.82 -12.96
CA TRP A 134 -18.57 -9.71 -12.83
C TRP A 134 -17.53 -9.54 -13.94
N ARG A 135 -17.96 -9.17 -15.15
CA ARG A 135 -17.06 -8.97 -16.29
C ARG A 135 -16.15 -7.76 -16.09
N ARG A 136 -16.69 -6.70 -15.53
CA ARG A 136 -15.91 -5.50 -15.17
C ARG A 136 -15.04 -5.71 -13.91
N ALA A 137 -15.43 -6.62 -13.04
CA ALA A 137 -14.68 -6.98 -11.84
C ALA A 137 -13.57 -8.01 -12.10
N ASN A 138 -13.34 -8.41 -13.37
CA ASN A 138 -12.33 -9.39 -13.73
C ASN A 138 -10.95 -8.74 -13.92
N PRO A 139 -10.02 -8.84 -12.94
CA PRO A 139 -8.69 -8.24 -13.04
C PRO A 139 -7.84 -8.86 -14.15
N LEU A 140 -8.06 -10.15 -14.46
CA LEU A 140 -7.33 -10.82 -15.53
C LEU A 140 -7.77 -10.32 -16.92
N GLY A 141 -9.05 -9.96 -17.07
CA GLY A 141 -9.56 -9.34 -18.30
C GLY A 141 -8.94 -7.97 -18.55
N ALA A 142 -8.86 -7.14 -17.52
CA ALA A 142 -8.22 -5.82 -17.59
C ALA A 142 -6.72 -5.93 -17.90
N LEU A 143 -6.00 -6.82 -17.21
CA LEU A 143 -4.58 -7.10 -17.46
C LEU A 143 -4.34 -7.59 -18.89
N ARG A 144 -5.24 -8.45 -19.42
CA ARG A 144 -5.13 -8.94 -20.80
C ARG A 144 -5.38 -7.83 -21.82
N ALA A 145 -6.39 -7.00 -21.60
CA ALA A 145 -6.70 -5.87 -22.48
C ALA A 145 -5.56 -4.86 -22.53
N LEU A 146 -5.02 -4.47 -21.39
CA LEU A 146 -3.88 -3.54 -21.28
C LEU A 146 -2.57 -4.18 -21.78
N GLY A 147 -2.36 -5.47 -21.50
CA GLY A 147 -1.17 -6.22 -21.92
C GLY A 147 -1.07 -6.43 -23.44
N CYS A 148 -2.18 -6.36 -24.17
CA CYS A 148 -2.21 -6.40 -25.63
C CYS A 148 -1.62 -5.12 -26.28
N LEU A 149 -1.49 -4.02 -25.54
CA LEU A 149 -0.82 -2.80 -26.00
C LEU A 149 0.69 -2.97 -25.81
N PRO A 150 1.52 -3.06 -26.89
CA PRO A 150 2.94 -3.48 -26.78
C PRO A 150 3.78 -2.62 -25.84
N GLU A 151 3.51 -1.33 -25.79
CA GLU A 151 4.26 -0.41 -24.92
C GLU A 151 3.78 -0.48 -23.46
N ILE A 152 2.50 -0.65 -23.22
CA ILE A 152 1.91 -0.77 -21.89
C ILE A 152 2.28 -2.10 -21.26
N GLY A 153 2.23 -3.19 -22.02
CA GLY A 153 2.62 -4.52 -21.54
C GLY A 153 4.06 -4.57 -20.97
N ARG A 154 5.00 -3.91 -21.65
CA ARG A 154 6.39 -3.80 -21.14
C ARG A 154 6.46 -2.99 -19.84
N LEU A 155 5.75 -1.88 -19.75
CA LEU A 155 5.72 -1.05 -18.54
C LEU A 155 5.05 -1.78 -17.38
N LEU A 156 3.97 -2.52 -17.65
CA LEU A 156 3.30 -3.36 -16.65
C LEU A 156 4.23 -4.48 -16.14
N ALA A 157 5.01 -5.10 -17.02
CA ALA A 157 5.99 -6.10 -16.62
C ALA A 157 7.07 -5.50 -15.70
N VAL A 158 7.61 -4.33 -16.04
CA VAL A 158 8.57 -3.59 -15.19
C VAL A 158 7.92 -3.23 -13.84
N TYR A 159 6.69 -2.76 -13.84
CA TYR A 159 5.94 -2.41 -12.64
C TYR A 159 5.69 -3.63 -11.76
N PHE A 160 5.31 -4.75 -12.35
CA PHE A 160 5.12 -6.01 -11.65
C PHE A 160 6.41 -6.51 -11.00
N ILE A 161 7.51 -6.59 -11.77
CA ILE A 161 8.81 -7.04 -11.25
C ILE A 161 9.28 -6.13 -10.11
N TYR A 162 9.14 -4.81 -10.27
CA TYR A 162 9.45 -3.86 -9.20
C TYR A 162 8.64 -4.15 -7.93
N HIS A 163 7.31 -4.37 -8.04
CA HIS A 163 6.46 -4.63 -6.88
C HIS A 163 6.76 -5.97 -6.21
N VAL A 164 7.13 -6.99 -6.98
CA VAL A 164 7.61 -8.27 -6.40
C VAL A 164 8.85 -8.03 -5.56
N GLY A 165 9.85 -7.31 -6.08
CA GLY A 165 11.06 -6.97 -5.34
C GLY A 165 10.78 -6.08 -4.12
N PHE A 166 9.91 -5.07 -4.29
CA PHE A 166 9.53 -4.18 -3.21
C PHE A 166 8.76 -4.89 -2.09
N ALA A 167 7.85 -5.81 -2.43
CA ALA A 167 7.10 -6.58 -1.44
C ALA A 167 7.98 -7.58 -0.69
N ALA A 168 9.01 -8.13 -1.33
CA ALA A 168 9.95 -9.03 -0.68
C ALA A 168 10.74 -8.35 0.44
N TYR A 169 11.05 -7.05 0.29
CA TYR A 169 11.86 -6.31 1.26
C TYR A 169 11.25 -6.33 2.67
N PRO A 170 10.04 -5.81 2.92
CA PRO A 170 9.45 -5.85 4.27
C PRO A 170 9.15 -7.27 4.75
N ALA A 171 8.88 -8.22 3.83
CA ALA A 171 8.57 -9.59 4.19
C ALA A 171 9.78 -10.33 4.80
N VAL A 172 10.99 -10.07 4.26
CA VAL A 172 12.21 -10.74 4.73
C VAL A 172 13.04 -9.89 5.69
N TRP A 173 12.78 -8.58 5.78
CA TRP A 173 13.60 -7.64 6.54
C TRP A 173 13.72 -8.00 8.02
N ALA A 174 12.62 -8.42 8.64
CA ALA A 174 12.61 -8.81 10.03
C ALA A 174 13.51 -10.01 10.28
N TYR A 175 13.42 -11.05 9.47
CA TYR A 175 14.26 -12.24 9.56
C TYR A 175 15.72 -11.91 9.30
N PHE A 176 15.99 -11.12 8.27
CA PHE A 176 17.34 -10.67 7.93
C PHE A 176 17.96 -9.84 9.06
N GLY A 177 17.20 -8.95 9.68
CA GLY A 177 17.65 -8.12 10.80
C GLY A 177 17.99 -8.96 12.04
N VAL A 178 17.19 -9.96 12.37
CA VAL A 178 17.46 -10.88 13.48
C VAL A 178 18.69 -11.73 13.20
N GLU A 179 18.72 -12.43 12.06
CA GLU A 179 19.78 -13.40 11.74
C GLU A 179 21.14 -12.74 11.46
N ARG A 180 21.13 -11.60 10.76
CA ARG A 180 22.37 -10.95 10.33
C ARG A 180 22.94 -9.98 11.35
N PHE A 181 22.08 -9.27 12.07
CA PHE A 181 22.48 -8.16 12.94
C PHE A 181 22.10 -8.37 14.41
N GLY A 182 21.35 -9.42 14.76
CA GLY A 182 20.87 -9.66 16.12
C GLY A 182 19.87 -8.59 16.60
N TRP A 183 19.12 -7.99 15.70
CA TRP A 183 18.19 -6.89 16.03
C TRP A 183 16.99 -7.38 16.83
N SER A 184 16.60 -6.57 17.82
CA SER A 184 15.34 -6.72 18.54
C SER A 184 14.14 -6.31 17.64
N PRO A 185 12.91 -6.71 17.99
CA PRO A 185 11.69 -6.25 17.32
C PRO A 185 11.60 -4.74 17.24
N THR A 186 11.94 -4.01 18.30
CA THR A 186 11.97 -2.55 18.34
C THR A 186 12.94 -1.99 17.30
N MET A 187 14.13 -2.55 17.19
CA MET A 187 15.13 -2.09 16.23
C MET A 187 14.68 -2.31 14.78
N ILE A 188 14.01 -3.44 14.50
CA ILE A 188 13.41 -3.72 13.21
C ILE A 188 12.31 -2.70 12.89
N GLY A 189 11.42 -2.43 13.85
CA GLY A 189 10.37 -1.43 13.71
C GLY A 189 10.91 -0.02 13.46
N LEU A 190 11.94 0.39 14.20
CA LEU A 190 12.63 1.68 14.02
C LEU A 190 13.27 1.78 12.61
N SER A 191 13.93 0.73 12.14
CA SER A 191 14.59 0.71 10.83
C SER A 191 13.58 0.87 9.69
N LEU A 192 12.43 0.19 9.77
CA LEU A 192 11.34 0.31 8.81
C LEU A 192 10.64 1.69 8.91
N GLY A 193 10.46 2.21 10.11
CA GLY A 193 9.92 3.55 10.33
C GLY A 193 10.84 4.61 9.73
N LEU A 194 12.15 4.51 9.97
CA LEU A 194 13.17 5.40 9.38
C LEU A 194 13.13 5.36 7.85
N PHE A 195 13.07 4.16 7.27
CA PHE A 195 12.93 3.97 5.82
C PHE A 195 11.64 4.62 5.30
N GLY A 196 10.52 4.45 6.00
CA GLY A 196 9.23 5.07 5.64
C GLY A 196 9.29 6.60 5.62
N VAL A 197 9.91 7.21 6.63
CA VAL A 197 10.11 8.68 6.67
C VAL A 197 10.97 9.15 5.49
N GLN A 198 12.10 8.48 5.25
CA GLN A 198 12.99 8.82 4.14
C GLN A 198 12.28 8.68 2.78
N MET A 199 11.50 7.61 2.60
CA MET A 199 10.71 7.40 1.39
C MET A 199 9.66 8.51 1.20
N ALA A 200 8.99 8.93 2.25
CA ALA A 200 8.05 10.05 2.21
C ALA A 200 8.73 11.37 1.82
N LEU A 201 9.92 11.64 2.34
CA LEU A 201 10.71 12.81 1.97
C LEU A 201 11.13 12.76 0.49
N VAL A 202 11.59 11.61 0.01
CA VAL A 202 11.94 11.42 -1.42
C VAL A 202 10.74 11.65 -2.32
N GLN A 203 9.59 11.07 -1.99
CA GLN A 203 8.37 11.23 -2.79
C GLN A 203 7.79 12.64 -2.70
N GLY A 204 7.83 13.28 -1.52
CA GLY A 204 7.28 14.62 -1.34
C GLY A 204 8.18 15.74 -1.90
N MET A 205 9.49 15.61 -1.80
CA MET A 205 10.41 16.71 -2.08
C MET A 205 11.27 16.48 -3.34
N LEU A 206 11.72 15.25 -3.59
CA LEU A 206 12.72 15.00 -4.63
C LEU A 206 12.12 14.62 -5.99
N ILE A 207 10.98 13.92 -6.01
CA ILE A 207 10.44 13.39 -7.25
C ILE A 207 10.10 14.47 -8.27
N GLY A 208 9.46 15.55 -7.86
CA GLY A 208 9.09 16.65 -8.75
C GLY A 208 10.30 17.31 -9.43
N PRO A 209 11.31 17.78 -8.68
CA PRO A 209 12.55 18.31 -9.25
C PRO A 209 13.28 17.32 -10.14
N VAL A 210 13.37 16.06 -9.74
CA VAL A 210 14.09 15.01 -10.51
C VAL A 210 13.39 14.75 -11.84
N ILE A 211 12.06 14.57 -11.85
CA ILE A 211 11.31 14.37 -13.09
C ILE A 211 11.41 15.59 -14.02
N ARG A 212 11.36 16.81 -13.48
CA ARG A 212 11.51 18.03 -14.29
C ARG A 212 12.88 18.15 -14.96
N ARG A 213 13.95 17.68 -14.31
CA ARG A 213 15.32 17.80 -14.83
C ARG A 213 15.71 16.63 -15.73
N LEU A 214 15.36 15.42 -15.35
CA LEU A 214 15.82 14.19 -16.03
C LEU A 214 14.76 13.55 -16.92
N GLY A 215 13.48 13.93 -16.75
CA GLY A 215 12.34 13.25 -17.35
C GLY A 215 11.95 11.97 -16.61
N ALA A 216 10.72 11.51 -16.81
CA ALA A 216 10.16 10.39 -16.05
C ALA A 216 10.90 9.06 -16.33
N ARG A 217 11.31 8.80 -17.57
CA ARG A 217 12.04 7.58 -17.94
C ARG A 217 13.39 7.46 -17.24
N ALA A 218 14.20 8.52 -17.26
CA ALA A 218 15.51 8.53 -16.61
C ALA A 218 15.35 8.45 -15.08
N THR A 219 14.31 9.07 -14.51
CA THR A 219 13.98 8.96 -13.08
C THR A 219 13.71 7.51 -12.68
N VAL A 220 12.94 6.75 -13.47
CA VAL A 220 12.68 5.33 -13.21
C VAL A 220 13.96 4.50 -13.27
N ILE A 221 14.81 4.72 -14.29
CA ILE A 221 16.09 4.03 -14.42
C ILE A 221 16.98 4.32 -13.21
N LEU A 222 17.11 5.59 -12.85
CA LEU A 222 17.89 6.02 -11.69
C LEU A 222 17.39 5.38 -10.39
N GLY A 223 16.08 5.31 -10.19
CA GLY A 223 15.48 4.61 -9.04
C GLY A 223 15.85 3.13 -9.01
N HIS A 224 15.86 2.43 -10.15
CA HIS A 224 16.28 1.02 -10.20
C HIS A 224 17.78 0.86 -9.91
N VAL A 225 18.63 1.79 -10.37
CA VAL A 225 20.07 1.78 -10.04
C VAL A 225 20.26 1.92 -8.52
N PHE A 226 19.53 2.83 -7.87
CA PHE A 226 19.58 2.96 -6.40
C PHE A 226 19.06 1.71 -5.68
N ALA A 227 17.96 1.10 -6.15
CA ALA A 227 17.45 -0.14 -5.61
C ALA A 227 18.50 -1.27 -5.72
N LEU A 228 19.09 -1.44 -6.91
CA LEU A 228 20.12 -2.45 -7.13
C LEU A 228 21.35 -2.21 -6.23
N ALA A 229 21.82 -0.97 -6.13
CA ALA A 229 22.95 -0.63 -5.28
C ALA A 229 22.66 -0.89 -3.79
N ALA A 230 21.43 -0.56 -3.31
CA ALA A 230 21.02 -0.81 -1.96
C ALA A 230 20.95 -2.32 -1.65
N PHE A 231 20.35 -3.11 -2.53
CA PHE A 231 20.30 -4.58 -2.35
C PHE A 231 21.69 -5.21 -2.43
N ALA A 232 22.53 -4.78 -3.38
CA ALA A 232 23.91 -5.25 -3.48
C ALA A 232 24.71 -4.91 -2.21
N ALA A 233 24.57 -3.71 -1.66
CA ALA A 233 25.20 -3.34 -0.41
C ALA A 233 24.76 -4.25 0.75
N LEU A 234 23.47 -4.56 0.87
CA LEU A 234 22.94 -5.45 1.93
C LEU A 234 23.54 -6.85 1.88
N THR A 235 23.95 -7.37 0.72
CA THR A 235 24.56 -8.71 0.61
C THR A 235 25.92 -8.79 1.31
N VAL A 236 26.66 -7.70 1.35
CA VAL A 236 28.02 -7.64 1.91
C VAL A 236 28.09 -7.03 3.30
N LEU A 237 27.05 -6.28 3.71
CA LEU A 237 27.04 -5.63 5.02
C LEU A 237 26.88 -6.67 6.14
N THR A 238 27.75 -6.56 7.15
CA THR A 238 27.76 -7.38 8.35
C THR A 238 27.35 -6.61 9.61
N SER A 239 27.30 -5.29 9.52
CA SER A 239 26.96 -4.40 10.66
C SER A 239 25.59 -3.77 10.44
N GLY A 240 24.73 -3.87 11.47
CA GLY A 240 23.41 -3.23 11.47
C GLY A 240 23.47 -1.69 11.39
N THR A 241 24.51 -1.08 11.96
CA THR A 241 24.73 0.37 11.88
C THR A 241 24.95 0.81 10.43
N TRP A 242 25.78 0.09 9.67
CA TRP A 242 25.97 0.37 8.26
C TRP A 242 24.71 0.11 7.43
N ALA A 243 23.92 -0.91 7.80
CA ALA A 243 22.63 -1.16 7.16
C ALA A 243 21.66 0.04 7.33
N LEU A 244 21.63 0.67 8.52
CA LEU A 244 20.83 1.88 8.77
C LEU A 244 21.37 3.09 8.00
N ILE A 245 22.69 3.27 7.94
CA ILE A 245 23.32 4.37 7.18
C ILE A 245 23.02 4.25 5.69
N MET A 246 22.80 3.03 5.17
CA MET A 246 22.48 2.80 3.76
C MET A 246 20.97 2.88 3.45
N THR A 247 20.08 3.03 4.44
CA THR A 247 18.63 3.15 4.18
C THR A 247 18.26 4.33 3.27
N PRO A 248 18.93 5.52 3.30
CA PRO A 248 18.64 6.58 2.34
C PRO A 248 18.84 6.15 0.89
N LEU A 249 19.85 5.31 0.62
CA LEU A 249 20.09 4.78 -0.72
C LEU A 249 18.90 3.93 -1.21
N ALA A 250 18.36 3.08 -0.34
CA ALA A 250 17.15 2.30 -0.65
C ALA A 250 15.93 3.21 -0.81
N ALA A 251 15.80 4.26 0.02
CA ALA A 251 14.69 5.20 -0.05
C ALA A 251 14.67 6.01 -1.36
N LEU A 252 15.82 6.30 -1.97
CA LEU A 252 15.91 6.96 -3.27
C LEU A 252 15.22 6.16 -4.39
N ALA A 253 15.08 4.83 -4.25
CA ALA A 253 14.27 4.03 -5.15
C ALA A 253 12.77 4.36 -5.07
N GLY A 254 12.34 5.07 -4.03
CA GLY A 254 10.96 5.55 -3.84
C GLY A 254 10.46 6.52 -4.92
N VAL A 255 11.30 6.94 -5.86
CA VAL A 255 10.88 7.70 -7.05
C VAL A 255 10.16 6.82 -8.09
N ILE A 256 10.32 5.49 -8.05
CA ILE A 256 9.76 4.56 -9.04
C ILE A 256 8.23 4.50 -8.99
N PRO A 257 7.59 4.23 -7.81
CA PRO A 257 6.15 4.04 -7.72
C PRO A 257 5.30 5.17 -8.29
N PRO A 258 5.60 6.45 -8.08
CA PRO A 258 4.83 7.52 -8.67
C PRO A 258 5.24 7.86 -10.12
N ALA A 259 6.50 7.61 -10.52
CA ALA A 259 6.97 7.93 -11.87
C ALA A 259 6.47 6.94 -12.93
N LEU A 260 6.40 5.66 -12.63
CA LEU A 260 6.04 4.63 -13.59
C LEU A 260 4.56 4.67 -14.00
N PRO A 261 3.58 4.79 -13.07
CA PRO A 261 2.18 5.02 -13.42
C PRO A 261 1.99 6.31 -14.22
N GLY A 262 2.75 7.36 -13.93
CA GLY A 262 2.73 8.61 -14.72
C GLY A 262 3.12 8.39 -16.17
N ILE A 263 4.13 7.56 -16.45
CA ILE A 263 4.52 7.20 -17.82
C ILE A 263 3.41 6.38 -18.50
N MET A 264 2.80 5.43 -17.79
CA MET A 264 1.71 4.60 -18.32
C MET A 264 0.47 5.44 -18.63
N SER A 265 0.07 6.29 -17.69
CA SER A 265 -1.09 7.19 -17.86
C SER A 265 -0.95 8.14 -19.05
N ALA A 266 0.25 8.62 -19.34
CA ALA A 266 0.51 9.48 -20.51
C ALA A 266 0.37 8.74 -21.88
N ARG A 267 0.30 7.40 -21.87
CA ARG A 267 0.24 6.57 -23.08
C ARG A 267 -1.09 5.88 -23.31
N VAL A 268 -2.02 6.06 -22.39
CA VAL A 268 -3.36 5.46 -22.44
C VAL A 268 -4.38 6.56 -22.67
N SER A 269 -5.39 6.29 -23.49
CA SER A 269 -6.51 7.21 -23.72
C SER A 269 -7.28 7.50 -22.43
N ALA A 270 -7.97 8.64 -22.37
CA ALA A 270 -8.74 9.05 -21.18
C ALA A 270 -9.75 7.98 -20.74
N ASP A 271 -10.34 7.25 -21.68
CA ASP A 271 -11.33 6.20 -21.42
C ASP A 271 -10.72 4.95 -20.76
N ALA A 272 -9.45 4.64 -21.06
CA ALA A 272 -8.75 3.48 -20.53
C ALA A 272 -7.95 3.77 -19.24
N GLN A 273 -7.89 5.03 -18.79
CA GLN A 273 -7.21 5.38 -17.53
C GLN A 273 -7.87 4.74 -16.30
N GLY A 274 -9.21 4.59 -16.32
CA GLY A 274 -9.94 3.90 -15.27
C GLY A 274 -9.56 2.41 -15.15
N GLU A 275 -9.29 1.76 -16.28
CA GLU A 275 -8.83 0.36 -16.31
C GLU A 275 -7.36 0.22 -15.89
N LEU A 276 -6.54 1.24 -16.15
CA LEU A 276 -5.12 1.25 -15.77
C LEU A 276 -4.92 1.38 -14.26
N HIS A 277 -5.79 2.13 -13.57
CA HIS A 277 -5.65 2.43 -12.13
C HIS A 277 -6.57 1.58 -11.24
N GLY A 278 -7.51 0.83 -11.79
CA GLY A 278 -8.45 -0.06 -11.10
C GLY A 278 -7.98 -1.49 -11.05
#